data_a43b17d2ce40a27432937ed84e559cab
#
_entry.id   a43b17d2ce40a27432937ed84e559cab
#
_cell.length_a   1.000
_cell.length_b   1.000
_cell.length_c   1.000
_cell.angle_alpha   90.00
_cell.angle_beta   90.00
_cell.angle_gamma   90.00
#
_symmetry.space_group_name_H-M   'P 1'
#
loop_
_entity.id
_entity.type
_entity.pdbx_description
1 polymer ?
#
loop_
_entity_poly.entity_id
_entity_poly.type
_entity_poly.pdbx_seq_one_letter_code
_entity_poly.pdbx_strand_id
1 'polypeptide(L)'
;MPTTLETERLVLRPPAPEDTEALAPMYADPEVMRYLGDGRTFTRAETDRSVRRMMDTWEADGYGLFTTVLKESDEVIGRVGLIVWNPETWQLTRAGAEGPTELEVGYTIGKPWWGLGYATEAAGAARDFALQQLRARRLIALIIHGNDASENVAQKLGFQYERDILFGRREAKLFAFET
;
A
#
# COMPACT_ATOMS: atom_id res chain seq x y z
N MET A 1 -4.65 21.73 0.83
CA MET A 1 -4.58 21.04 -0.47
C MET A 1 -4.29 19.59 -0.18
N PRO A 2 -4.79 18.62 -0.95
CA PRO A 2 -4.44 17.22 -0.75
C PRO A 2 -2.93 17.04 -0.91
N THR A 3 -2.36 16.19 -0.05
CA THR A 3 -0.91 15.95 -0.04
C THR A 3 -0.52 15.11 -1.26
N THR A 4 0.40 15.61 -2.05
CA THR A 4 1.07 14.87 -3.13
C THR A 4 2.53 14.69 -2.75
N LEU A 5 3.09 13.49 -2.97
CA LEU A 5 4.49 13.21 -2.74
C LEU A 5 5.19 13.07 -4.09
N GLU A 6 6.36 13.66 -4.21
CA GLU A 6 7.20 13.54 -5.40
C GLU A 6 8.51 12.87 -5.06
N THR A 7 8.94 11.97 -5.94
CA THR A 7 10.25 11.33 -5.90
C THR A 7 11.02 11.66 -7.17
N GLU A 8 12.14 10.99 -7.41
CA GLU A 8 12.90 11.17 -8.65
C GLU A 8 12.06 10.84 -9.90
N ARG A 9 11.36 9.68 -9.87
CA ARG A 9 10.65 9.14 -11.03
C ARG A 9 9.14 9.12 -10.91
N LEU A 10 8.59 9.35 -9.69
CA LEU A 10 7.18 9.11 -9.40
C LEU A 10 6.48 10.34 -8.82
N VAL A 11 5.18 10.39 -9.08
CA VAL A 11 4.20 11.23 -8.35
C VAL A 11 3.24 10.30 -7.63
N LEU A 12 3.12 10.46 -6.33
CA LEU A 12 2.12 9.78 -5.51
C LEU A 12 1.05 10.81 -5.16
N ARG A 13 -0.14 10.67 -5.71
CA ARG A 13 -1.26 11.60 -5.51
C ARG A 13 -2.46 10.90 -4.88
N PRO A 14 -3.37 11.62 -4.22
CA PRO A 14 -4.65 11.04 -3.82
C PRO A 14 -5.37 10.38 -5.00
N PRO A 15 -6.10 9.28 -4.74
CA PRO A 15 -6.82 8.57 -5.79
C PRO A 15 -7.97 9.43 -6.36
N ALA A 16 -8.30 9.16 -7.62
CA ALA A 16 -9.39 9.78 -8.34
C ALA A 16 -10.26 8.72 -9.05
N PRO A 17 -11.51 9.00 -9.40
CA PRO A 17 -12.42 8.00 -10.01
C PRO A 17 -11.85 7.40 -11.29
N GLU A 18 -11.15 8.18 -12.10
CA GLU A 18 -10.51 7.78 -13.36
C GLU A 18 -9.40 6.73 -13.17
N ASP A 19 -8.82 6.61 -11.99
CA ASP A 19 -7.80 5.62 -11.69
C ASP A 19 -8.31 4.17 -11.82
N THR A 20 -9.62 3.98 -11.76
CA THR A 20 -10.25 2.68 -12.01
C THR A 20 -9.83 2.09 -13.35
N GLU A 21 -9.71 2.89 -14.41
CA GLU A 21 -9.34 2.42 -15.76
C GLU A 21 -7.94 1.83 -15.78
N ALA A 22 -7.00 2.50 -15.13
CA ALA A 22 -5.60 2.07 -15.09
C ALA A 22 -5.37 0.92 -14.08
N LEU A 23 -6.09 0.90 -12.96
CA LEU A 23 -5.95 -0.11 -11.92
C LEU A 23 -6.70 -1.41 -12.24
N ALA A 24 -7.76 -1.37 -13.06
CA ALA A 24 -8.56 -2.56 -13.37
C ALA A 24 -7.75 -3.68 -14.06
N PRO A 25 -6.93 -3.42 -15.09
CA PRO A 25 -6.07 -4.46 -15.67
C PRO A 25 -5.08 -5.05 -14.66
N MET A 26 -4.54 -4.22 -13.77
CA MET A 26 -3.61 -4.65 -12.72
C MET A 26 -4.29 -5.59 -11.72
N TYR A 27 -5.50 -5.27 -11.27
CA TYR A 27 -6.24 -6.11 -10.33
C TYR A 27 -6.91 -7.32 -10.98
N ALA A 28 -6.99 -7.36 -12.31
CA ALA A 28 -7.40 -8.55 -13.06
C ALA A 28 -6.24 -9.53 -13.31
N ASP A 29 -4.98 -9.11 -13.07
CA ASP A 29 -3.81 -9.97 -13.21
C ASP A 29 -3.64 -10.87 -11.98
N PRO A 30 -3.74 -12.21 -12.11
CA PRO A 30 -3.61 -13.14 -10.99
C PRO A 30 -2.21 -13.13 -10.36
N GLU A 31 -1.15 -12.76 -11.10
CA GLU A 31 0.18 -12.69 -10.53
C GLU A 31 0.33 -11.46 -9.61
N VAL A 32 -0.28 -10.33 -9.97
CA VAL A 32 -0.33 -9.13 -9.13
C VAL A 32 -1.17 -9.41 -7.87
N MET A 33 -2.32 -10.04 -8.04
CA MET A 33 -3.25 -10.28 -6.95
C MET A 33 -2.85 -11.46 -6.04
N ARG A 34 -1.92 -12.30 -6.49
CA ARG A 34 -1.51 -13.52 -5.77
C ARG A 34 -1.23 -13.30 -4.28
N TYR A 35 -0.64 -12.17 -3.92
CA TYR A 35 -0.23 -11.84 -2.56
C TYR A 35 -1.06 -10.72 -1.92
N LEU A 36 -2.16 -10.30 -2.55
CA LEU A 36 -3.06 -9.27 -2.04
C LEU A 36 -4.34 -9.90 -1.48
N GLY A 37 -4.75 -9.47 -0.29
CA GLY A 37 -5.97 -9.93 0.35
C GLY A 37 -6.08 -11.46 0.38
N ASP A 38 -7.15 -11.99 -0.21
CA ASP A 38 -7.41 -13.43 -0.34
C ASP A 38 -6.77 -14.07 -1.59
N GLY A 39 -6.08 -13.29 -2.41
CA GLY A 39 -5.37 -13.73 -3.62
C GLY A 39 -6.23 -13.81 -4.88
N ARG A 40 -7.52 -13.48 -4.82
CA ARG A 40 -8.40 -13.48 -6.00
C ARG A 40 -8.28 -12.19 -6.80
N THR A 41 -8.47 -12.30 -8.10
CA THR A 41 -8.55 -11.14 -8.99
C THR A 41 -9.85 -10.37 -8.78
N PHE A 42 -9.85 -9.09 -9.15
CA PHE A 42 -11.02 -8.23 -9.12
C PHE A 42 -11.63 -8.07 -10.51
N THR A 43 -12.95 -7.99 -10.56
CA THR A 43 -13.67 -7.44 -11.69
C THR A 43 -13.49 -5.92 -11.73
N ARG A 44 -13.80 -5.30 -12.88
CA ARG A 44 -13.80 -3.85 -12.99
C ARG A 44 -14.67 -3.17 -11.90
N ALA A 45 -15.87 -3.70 -11.63
CA ALA A 45 -16.76 -3.17 -10.61
C ALA A 45 -16.18 -3.28 -9.19
N GLU A 46 -15.39 -4.31 -8.92
CA GLU A 46 -14.66 -4.45 -7.64
C GLU A 46 -13.49 -3.48 -7.54
N THR A 47 -12.79 -3.25 -8.65
CA THR A 47 -11.75 -2.21 -8.73
C THR A 47 -12.34 -0.83 -8.48
N ASP A 48 -13.47 -0.48 -9.10
CA ASP A 48 -14.18 0.78 -8.86
C ASP A 48 -14.52 0.95 -7.36
N ARG A 49 -15.07 -0.08 -6.73
CA ARG A 49 -15.32 -0.04 -5.28
C ARG A 49 -14.04 0.12 -4.45
N SER A 50 -12.93 -0.48 -4.89
CA SER A 50 -11.64 -0.34 -4.23
C SER A 50 -11.11 1.10 -4.31
N VAL A 51 -11.20 1.71 -5.50
CA VAL A 51 -10.79 3.11 -5.71
C VAL A 51 -11.66 4.06 -4.87
N ARG A 52 -12.98 3.88 -4.86
CA ARG A 52 -13.88 4.68 -4.02
C ARG A 52 -13.51 4.58 -2.54
N ARG A 53 -13.21 3.38 -2.04
CA ARG A 53 -12.78 3.19 -0.65
C ARG A 53 -11.46 3.92 -0.36
N MET A 54 -10.53 3.93 -1.30
CA MET A 54 -9.30 4.71 -1.15
C MET A 54 -9.62 6.21 -1.04
N MET A 55 -10.52 6.72 -1.88
CA MET A 55 -10.98 8.12 -1.85
C MET A 55 -11.67 8.45 -0.51
N ASP A 56 -12.59 7.60 -0.06
CA ASP A 56 -13.29 7.76 1.22
C ASP A 56 -12.31 7.79 2.42
N THR A 57 -11.23 6.97 2.34
CA THR A 57 -10.17 7.00 3.36
C THR A 57 -9.43 8.34 3.36
N TRP A 58 -9.09 8.85 2.17
CA TRP A 58 -8.45 10.17 2.04
C TRP A 58 -9.31 11.32 2.53
N GLU A 59 -10.63 11.28 2.25
CA GLU A 59 -11.57 12.28 2.73
C GLU A 59 -11.68 12.27 4.25
N ALA A 60 -11.70 11.07 4.86
CA ALA A 60 -11.91 10.92 6.29
C ALA A 60 -10.64 11.17 7.12
N ASP A 61 -9.50 10.63 6.69
CA ASP A 61 -8.27 10.55 7.49
C ASP A 61 -7.19 11.54 7.01
N GLY A 62 -7.35 12.13 5.82
CA GLY A 62 -6.36 13.04 5.21
C GLY A 62 -5.11 12.35 4.67
N TYR A 63 -5.05 11.02 4.74
CA TYR A 63 -4.01 10.18 4.17
C TYR A 63 -4.54 8.77 3.88
N GLY A 64 -3.80 8.01 3.09
CA GLY A 64 -4.19 6.64 2.72
C GLY A 64 -3.29 6.08 1.63
N LEU A 65 -3.83 5.21 0.80
CA LEU A 65 -3.15 4.73 -0.39
C LEU A 65 -3.18 5.82 -1.46
N PHE A 66 -2.02 6.18 -1.97
CA PHE A 66 -1.85 7.06 -3.13
C PHE A 66 -1.98 6.25 -4.43
N THR A 67 -2.47 6.88 -5.47
CA THR A 67 -2.22 6.45 -6.84
C THR A 67 -0.79 6.82 -7.20
N THR A 68 -0.04 5.86 -7.71
CA THR A 68 1.37 6.03 -8.08
C THR A 68 1.49 6.20 -9.59
N VAL A 69 2.03 7.35 -10.00
CA VAL A 69 2.13 7.78 -11.40
C VAL A 69 3.59 7.91 -11.80
N LEU A 70 3.94 7.41 -12.98
CA LEU A 70 5.27 7.53 -13.56
C LEU A 70 5.42 8.91 -14.22
N LYS A 71 6.40 9.72 -13.80
CA LYS A 71 6.60 11.09 -14.31
C LYS A 71 6.90 11.14 -15.81
N GLU A 72 7.60 10.15 -16.34
CA GLU A 72 8.03 10.13 -17.73
C GLU A 72 6.87 9.98 -18.72
N SER A 73 5.85 9.19 -18.36
CA SER A 73 4.75 8.83 -19.26
C SER A 73 3.36 9.25 -18.77
N ASP A 74 3.27 9.77 -17.56
CA ASP A 74 2.00 10.07 -16.86
C ASP A 74 1.11 8.84 -16.65
N GLU A 75 1.70 7.64 -16.72
CA GLU A 75 0.98 6.37 -16.52
C GLU A 75 0.80 6.04 -15.04
N VAL A 76 -0.39 5.61 -14.68
CA VAL A 76 -0.65 5.00 -13.36
C VAL A 76 -0.05 3.60 -13.33
N ILE A 77 0.95 3.40 -12.49
CA ILE A 77 1.70 2.14 -12.39
C ILE A 77 1.33 1.30 -11.16
N GLY A 78 0.52 1.84 -10.25
CA GLY A 78 0.13 1.13 -9.06
C GLY A 78 -0.48 2.00 -7.98
N ARG A 79 -0.50 1.46 -6.78
CA ARG A 79 -0.89 2.17 -5.56
C ARG A 79 0.10 1.89 -4.45
N VAL A 80 0.47 2.91 -3.71
CA VAL A 80 1.41 2.80 -2.58
C VAL A 80 0.98 3.79 -1.51
N GLY A 81 1.10 3.46 -0.22
CA GLY A 81 0.75 4.40 0.83
C GLY A 81 0.48 3.74 2.16
N LEU A 82 -0.44 4.33 2.92
CA LEU A 82 -0.68 3.97 4.29
C LEU A 82 -2.03 3.28 4.48
N ILE A 83 -2.05 2.25 5.33
CA ILE A 83 -3.24 1.48 5.67
C ILE A 83 -3.28 1.32 7.18
N VAL A 84 -4.45 1.56 7.79
CA VAL A 84 -4.63 1.41 9.23
C VAL A 84 -5.34 0.09 9.52
N TRP A 85 -4.72 -0.73 10.36
CA TRP A 85 -5.22 -2.03 10.79
C TRP A 85 -5.56 -2.06 12.28
N ASN A 86 -6.58 -2.84 12.63
CA ASN A 86 -6.73 -3.33 14.00
C ASN A 86 -5.86 -4.60 14.14
N PRO A 87 -4.83 -4.62 15.00
CA PRO A 87 -3.89 -5.75 15.10
C PRO A 87 -4.47 -7.00 15.78
N GLU A 88 -5.62 -6.91 16.41
CA GLU A 88 -6.29 -8.06 17.04
C GLU A 88 -7.10 -8.87 16.01
N THR A 89 -7.67 -8.16 15.03
CA THR A 89 -8.55 -8.79 14.02
C THR A 89 -7.97 -8.78 12.61
N TRP A 90 -6.96 -7.97 12.37
CA TRP A 90 -6.40 -7.66 11.05
C TRP A 90 -7.46 -7.19 10.05
N GLN A 91 -8.44 -6.46 10.56
CA GLN A 91 -9.41 -5.78 9.72
C GLN A 91 -9.02 -4.30 9.54
N LEU A 92 -9.39 -3.76 8.37
CA LEU A 92 -9.22 -2.34 8.10
C LEU A 92 -9.97 -1.51 9.13
N THR A 93 -9.30 -0.49 9.63
CA THR A 93 -9.88 0.49 10.55
C THR A 93 -9.46 1.91 10.11
N ARG A 94 -9.73 2.92 10.94
CA ARG A 94 -9.42 4.31 10.65
C ARG A 94 -8.47 4.90 11.68
N ALA A 95 -7.84 5.99 11.30
CA ALA A 95 -7.08 6.80 12.23
C ALA A 95 -7.97 7.26 13.40
N GLY A 96 -7.45 7.11 14.63
CA GLY A 96 -8.20 7.50 15.81
C GLY A 96 -9.38 6.60 16.18
N ALA A 97 -9.52 5.41 15.58
CA ALA A 97 -10.47 4.41 16.02
C ALA A 97 -10.21 4.00 17.47
N GLU A 98 -11.27 3.59 18.19
CA GLU A 98 -11.10 3.01 19.52
C GLU A 98 -10.31 1.70 19.45
N GLY A 99 -9.38 1.53 20.40
CA GLY A 99 -8.53 0.33 20.50
C GLY A 99 -7.17 0.47 19.80
N PRO A 100 -6.40 -0.63 19.77
CA PRO A 100 -5.06 -0.62 19.19
C PRO A 100 -5.12 -0.51 17.66
N THR A 101 -4.18 0.24 17.09
CA THR A 101 -4.02 0.37 15.64
C THR A 101 -2.57 0.18 15.23
N GLU A 102 -2.35 -0.39 14.05
CA GLU A 102 -1.06 -0.47 13.37
C GLU A 102 -1.14 0.27 12.04
N LEU A 103 -0.09 1.02 11.71
CA LEU A 103 0.01 1.75 10.46
C LEU A 103 0.95 1.02 9.50
N GLU A 104 0.38 0.50 8.41
CA GLU A 104 1.13 -0.24 7.39
C GLU A 104 1.57 0.68 6.26
N VAL A 105 2.79 0.46 5.77
CA VAL A 105 3.24 0.91 4.45
C VAL A 105 2.94 -0.19 3.43
N GLY A 106 1.83 -0.04 2.71
CA GLY A 106 1.37 -0.98 1.69
C GLY A 106 1.78 -0.54 0.28
N TYR A 107 2.15 -1.48 -0.58
CA TYR A 107 2.55 -1.20 -1.96
C TYR A 107 2.11 -2.31 -2.92
N THR A 108 1.63 -1.89 -4.08
CA THR A 108 1.27 -2.74 -5.21
C THR A 108 1.62 -2.03 -6.50
N ILE A 109 2.50 -2.62 -7.28
CA ILE A 109 2.92 -2.12 -8.60
C ILE A 109 2.48 -3.14 -9.65
N GLY A 110 2.02 -2.67 -10.79
CA GLY A 110 1.64 -3.50 -11.93
C GLY A 110 2.82 -4.27 -12.51
N LYS A 111 2.57 -5.48 -13.00
CA LYS A 111 3.58 -6.42 -13.48
C LYS A 111 4.58 -5.84 -14.50
N PRO A 112 4.18 -4.99 -15.48
CA PRO A 112 5.13 -4.41 -16.44
C PRO A 112 6.26 -3.58 -15.80
N TRP A 113 6.05 -3.10 -14.58
CA TRP A 113 6.99 -2.22 -13.86
C TRP A 113 7.72 -2.90 -12.70
N TRP A 114 7.64 -4.24 -12.60
CA TRP A 114 8.38 -5.00 -11.60
C TRP A 114 9.89 -5.01 -11.87
N GLY A 115 10.68 -5.12 -10.80
CA GLY A 115 12.15 -5.19 -10.89
C GLY A 115 12.84 -3.85 -11.17
N LEU A 116 12.11 -2.77 -11.41
CA LEU A 116 12.64 -1.46 -11.75
C LEU A 116 12.86 -0.53 -10.54
N GLY A 117 12.57 -1.02 -9.32
CA GLY A 117 12.79 -0.28 -8.07
C GLY A 117 11.65 0.67 -7.68
N TYR A 118 10.58 0.78 -8.47
CA TYR A 118 9.48 1.70 -8.20
C TYR A 118 8.76 1.43 -6.87
N ALA A 119 8.57 0.16 -6.49
CA ALA A 119 7.96 -0.18 -5.20
C ALA A 119 8.79 0.35 -4.03
N THR A 120 10.13 0.20 -4.07
CA THR A 120 11.02 0.71 -3.03
C THR A 120 11.01 2.23 -2.97
N GLU A 121 11.05 2.90 -4.13
CA GLU A 121 11.02 4.36 -4.23
C GLU A 121 9.71 4.93 -3.67
N ALA A 122 8.57 4.43 -4.12
CA ALA A 122 7.26 4.89 -3.69
C ALA A 122 6.98 4.58 -2.20
N ALA A 123 7.29 3.36 -1.74
CA ALA A 123 7.09 2.98 -0.35
C ALA A 123 8.04 3.75 0.59
N GLY A 124 9.25 4.10 0.12
CA GLY A 124 10.16 4.99 0.84
C GLY A 124 9.55 6.36 1.07
N ALA A 125 8.97 6.98 0.03
CA ALA A 125 8.29 8.26 0.15
C ALA A 125 7.07 8.19 1.10
N ALA A 126 6.28 7.13 1.04
CA ALA A 126 5.14 6.92 1.94
C ALA A 126 5.59 6.72 3.40
N ARG A 127 6.67 5.95 3.64
CA ARG A 127 7.29 5.81 4.96
C ARG A 127 7.74 7.16 5.50
N ASP A 128 8.49 7.92 4.72
CA ASP A 128 9.03 9.21 5.14
C ASP A 128 7.91 10.23 5.43
N PHE A 129 6.84 10.22 4.64
CA PHE A 129 5.64 10.98 4.91
C PHE A 129 5.01 10.60 6.27
N ALA A 130 4.87 9.31 6.55
CA ALA A 130 4.32 8.84 7.82
C ALA A 130 5.18 9.30 9.02
N LEU A 131 6.50 9.20 8.92
CA LEU A 131 7.42 9.59 9.97
C LEU A 131 7.47 11.11 10.17
N GLN A 132 7.52 11.88 9.09
CA GLN A 132 7.76 13.33 9.15
C GLN A 132 6.48 14.13 9.36
N GLN A 133 5.41 13.78 8.66
CA GLN A 133 4.15 14.54 8.67
C GLN A 133 3.16 14.00 9.70
N LEU A 134 3.02 12.68 9.80
CA LEU A 134 2.09 12.05 10.76
C LEU A 134 2.75 11.78 12.12
N ARG A 135 4.07 11.95 12.23
CA ARG A 135 4.83 11.69 13.47
C ARG A 135 4.68 10.24 13.95
N ALA A 136 4.48 9.30 13.03
CA ALA A 136 4.43 7.89 13.34
C ALA A 136 5.77 7.44 13.94
N ARG A 137 5.72 6.67 15.02
CA ARG A 137 6.91 6.10 15.69
C ARG A 137 7.14 4.65 15.31
N ARG A 138 6.07 4.00 14.85
CA ARG A 138 6.08 2.61 14.41
C ARG A 138 5.29 2.50 13.11
N LEU A 139 5.86 1.75 12.18
CA LEU A 139 5.24 1.36 10.91
C LEU A 139 5.40 -0.14 10.74
N ILE A 140 4.45 -0.76 10.07
CA ILE A 140 4.52 -2.18 9.74
C ILE A 140 4.45 -2.40 8.23
N ALA A 141 4.82 -3.61 7.80
CA ALA A 141 4.52 -4.16 6.48
C ALA A 141 4.03 -5.61 6.67
N LEU A 142 2.86 -5.92 6.10
CA LEU A 142 2.26 -7.25 6.13
C LEU A 142 2.55 -7.97 4.82
N ILE A 143 3.32 -9.06 4.88
CA ILE A 143 3.81 -9.74 3.70
C ILE A 143 3.38 -11.20 3.73
N ILE A 144 2.53 -11.60 2.79
CA ILE A 144 2.10 -13.00 2.66
C ILE A 144 3.32 -13.88 2.39
N HIS A 145 3.40 -15.04 3.05
CA HIS A 145 4.50 -16.00 2.88
C HIS A 145 4.74 -16.33 1.40
N GLY A 146 6.03 -16.35 1.00
CA GLY A 146 6.47 -16.59 -0.36
C GLY A 146 6.50 -15.36 -1.26
N ASN A 147 6.19 -14.15 -0.74
CA ASN A 147 6.35 -12.90 -1.48
C ASN A 147 7.74 -12.28 -1.22
N ASP A 148 8.78 -12.96 -1.69
CA ASP A 148 10.18 -12.55 -1.48
C ASP A 148 10.46 -11.15 -2.05
N ALA A 149 9.77 -10.77 -3.13
CA ALA A 149 9.91 -9.44 -3.71
C ALA A 149 9.48 -8.33 -2.73
N SER A 150 8.37 -8.51 -2.04
CA SER A 150 7.91 -7.57 -1.01
C SER A 150 8.80 -7.60 0.23
N GLU A 151 9.30 -8.76 0.65
CA GLU A 151 10.27 -8.85 1.75
C GLU A 151 11.54 -8.05 1.45
N ASN A 152 12.07 -8.17 0.23
CA ASN A 152 13.23 -7.39 -0.21
C ASN A 152 12.97 -5.87 -0.19
N VAL A 153 11.76 -5.42 -0.57
CA VAL A 153 11.39 -4.00 -0.47
C VAL A 153 11.36 -3.55 0.98
N ALA A 154 10.68 -4.29 1.87
CA ALA A 154 10.59 -3.96 3.28
C ALA A 154 11.98 -3.87 3.94
N GLN A 155 12.85 -4.85 3.68
CA GLN A 155 14.22 -4.86 4.21
C GLN A 155 15.06 -3.67 3.71
N LYS A 156 14.98 -3.32 2.42
CA LYS A 156 15.66 -2.13 1.85
C LYS A 156 15.20 -0.83 2.50
N LEU A 157 13.97 -0.78 2.97
CA LEU A 157 13.40 0.37 3.67
C LEU A 157 13.67 0.35 5.19
N GLY A 158 14.43 -0.64 5.68
CA GLY A 158 14.83 -0.73 7.10
C GLY A 158 13.82 -1.44 8.00
N PHE A 159 12.75 -2.01 7.44
CA PHE A 159 11.84 -2.85 8.21
C PHE A 159 12.52 -4.16 8.58
N GLN A 160 12.29 -4.63 9.79
CA GLN A 160 12.83 -5.89 10.30
C GLN A 160 11.71 -6.89 10.57
N TYR A 161 11.95 -8.16 10.29
CA TYR A 161 11.02 -9.22 10.63
C TYR A 161 10.77 -9.24 12.14
N GLU A 162 9.51 -9.26 12.53
CA GLU A 162 9.12 -9.31 13.94
C GLU A 162 8.50 -10.67 14.29
N ARG A 163 7.51 -11.12 13.53
CA ARG A 163 6.80 -12.38 13.80
C ARG A 163 5.93 -12.81 12.63
N ASP A 164 5.52 -14.08 12.66
CA ASP A 164 4.44 -14.57 11.80
C ASP A 164 3.08 -14.25 12.40
N ILE A 165 2.11 -14.02 11.52
CA ILE A 165 0.72 -13.77 11.87
C ILE A 165 -0.21 -14.55 10.94
N LEU A 166 -1.45 -14.73 11.36
CA LEU A 166 -2.54 -15.16 10.50
C LEU A 166 -3.31 -13.93 10.01
N PHE A 167 -3.16 -13.60 8.72
CA PHE A 167 -3.85 -12.50 8.07
C PHE A 167 -5.06 -13.04 7.29
N GLY A 168 -6.24 -12.91 7.84
CA GLY A 168 -7.42 -13.61 7.34
C GLY A 168 -7.26 -15.14 7.45
N ARG A 169 -7.06 -15.81 6.31
CA ARG A 169 -6.81 -17.27 6.24
C ARG A 169 -5.42 -17.59 5.71
N ARG A 170 -4.54 -16.63 5.62
CA ARG A 170 -3.22 -16.77 5.02
C ARG A 170 -2.13 -16.49 6.06
N GLU A 171 -1.08 -17.27 6.01
CA GLU A 171 0.12 -16.99 6.79
C GLU A 171 0.85 -15.79 6.20
N ALA A 172 1.24 -14.87 7.06
CA ALA A 172 1.96 -13.66 6.70
C ALA A 172 3.07 -13.36 7.71
N LYS A 173 4.10 -12.70 7.24
CA LYS A 173 5.14 -12.12 8.07
C LYS A 173 4.81 -10.66 8.37
N LEU A 174 4.92 -10.29 9.63
CA LEU A 174 4.90 -8.90 10.05
C LEU A 174 6.33 -8.40 10.14
N PHE A 175 6.62 -7.38 9.38
CA PHE A 175 7.83 -6.60 9.48
C PHE A 175 7.52 -5.27 10.16
N ALA A 176 8.42 -4.76 11.01
CA ALA A 176 8.26 -3.52 11.72
C ALA A 176 9.44 -2.57 11.50
N PHE A 177 9.14 -1.28 11.50
CA PHE A 177 10.10 -0.18 11.53
C PHE A 177 9.77 0.71 12.73
N GLU A 178 10.74 0.97 13.59
CA GLU A 178 10.61 1.85 14.76
C GLU A 178 11.67 2.94 14.75
N THR A 179 11.30 4.15 15.26
CA THR A 179 12.22 5.31 15.38
C THR A 179 12.66 5.54 16.82
#